data_9e1c8c1141e045208044cedc07a8b0f4
#
_entry.id   9e1c8c1141e045208044cedc07a8b0f4
#
_cell.length_a   1.000
_cell.length_b   1.000
_cell.length_c   1.000
_cell.angle_alpha   90.00
_cell.angle_beta   90.00
_cell.angle_gamma   90.00
#
_symmetry.space_group_name_H-M   'P 1'
#
loop_
_entity.id
_entity.type
_entity.pdbx_description
1 polymer ?
#
loop_
_entity_poly.entity_id
_entity_poly.type
_entity_poly.pdbx_seq_one_letter_code
_entity_poly.pdbx_strand_id
1 'polypeptide(L)'
;NREHKSSEGKRLQDWFNTLSMEIRKDQAGMGDDIAGKENFYFPAKCRSSLEQVRGNLSLMLKRLAGNVPYWIFRRLEEMEELFGWFLKKDTRYVLFLQPDGRGDPVFMAVSREIPRFLHDSLWDRGFPSILTSGTLKAGNGFVRTRQMTGLEKKSRVRECVAESPFCYRENCLLYIPENLKAT
;
A
#
# COMPACT_ATOMS: atom_id res chain seq x y z
N ASN A 1 -15.78 33.17 3.21
CA ASN A 1 -14.62 32.30 3.44
C ASN A 1 -14.96 30.83 3.81
N ARG A 2 -16.03 30.59 4.60
CA ARG A 2 -16.55 29.21 4.90
C ARG A 2 -17.27 28.61 3.69
N GLU A 3 -18.05 29.37 2.97
CA GLU A 3 -18.81 28.92 1.78
C GLU A 3 -17.87 28.53 0.63
N HIS A 4 -16.78 29.26 0.44
CA HIS A 4 -15.79 28.95 -0.61
C HIS A 4 -15.04 27.63 -0.32
N LYS A 5 -14.67 27.38 0.94
CA LYS A 5 -14.06 26.11 1.38
C LYS A 5 -15.01 24.91 1.21
N SER A 6 -16.31 25.11 1.44
CA SER A 6 -17.35 24.11 1.20
C SER A 6 -17.50 23.77 -0.30
N SER A 7 -17.37 24.77 -1.18
CA SER A 7 -17.45 24.63 -2.63
C SER A 7 -16.28 23.80 -3.20
N GLU A 8 -15.04 24.07 -2.76
CA GLU A 8 -13.86 23.31 -3.22
C GLU A 8 -13.91 21.85 -2.75
N GLY A 9 -14.37 21.59 -1.53
CA GLY A 9 -14.56 20.24 -1.03
C GLY A 9 -15.60 19.44 -1.82
N LYS A 10 -16.72 20.07 -2.19
CA LYS A 10 -17.75 19.45 -3.03
C LYS A 10 -17.21 19.11 -4.42
N ARG A 11 -16.48 20.04 -5.06
CA ARG A 11 -15.86 19.79 -6.37
C ARG A 11 -14.89 18.62 -6.33
N LEU A 12 -14.05 18.54 -5.30
CA LEU A 12 -13.14 17.42 -5.11
C LEU A 12 -13.91 16.10 -5.00
N GLN A 13 -14.96 16.06 -4.20
CA GLN A 13 -15.82 14.88 -4.07
C GLN A 13 -16.44 14.47 -5.41
N ASP A 14 -16.94 15.41 -6.19
CA ASP A 14 -17.56 15.14 -7.50
C ASP A 14 -16.52 14.53 -8.48
N TRP A 15 -15.30 15.03 -8.50
CA TRP A 15 -14.24 14.47 -9.33
C TRP A 15 -13.91 13.03 -8.93
N PHE A 16 -13.80 12.74 -7.64
CA PHE A 16 -13.57 11.39 -7.15
C PHE A 16 -14.74 10.45 -7.43
N ASN A 17 -15.96 10.91 -7.25
CA ASN A 17 -17.15 10.12 -7.55
C ASN A 17 -17.17 9.74 -9.04
N THR A 18 -16.88 10.68 -9.92
CA THR A 18 -16.82 10.44 -11.38
C THR A 18 -15.74 9.41 -11.71
N LEU A 19 -14.53 9.58 -11.21
CA LEU A 19 -13.42 8.63 -11.41
C LEU A 19 -13.74 7.24 -10.86
N SER A 20 -14.32 7.15 -9.66
CA SER A 20 -14.77 5.89 -9.05
C SER A 20 -15.80 5.17 -9.92
N MET A 21 -16.78 5.90 -10.45
CA MET A 21 -17.80 5.33 -11.32
C MET A 21 -17.22 4.79 -12.63
N GLU A 22 -16.27 5.48 -13.23
CA GLU A 22 -15.59 5.03 -14.44
C GLU A 22 -14.76 3.76 -14.20
N ILE A 23 -14.03 3.70 -13.10
CA ILE A 23 -13.25 2.52 -12.70
C ILE A 23 -14.18 1.33 -12.48
N ARG A 24 -15.28 1.51 -11.76
CA ARG A 24 -16.27 0.44 -11.51
C ARG A 24 -16.93 -0.06 -12.80
N LYS A 25 -17.25 0.83 -13.73
CA LYS A 25 -17.81 0.44 -15.05
C LYS A 25 -16.83 -0.40 -15.84
N ASP A 26 -15.55 -0.07 -15.82
CA ASP A 26 -14.52 -0.85 -16.50
C ASP A 26 -14.36 -2.23 -15.86
N GLN A 27 -14.41 -2.33 -14.54
CA GLN A 27 -14.38 -3.60 -13.81
C GLN A 27 -15.58 -4.49 -14.13
N ALA A 28 -16.79 -3.93 -14.12
CA ALA A 28 -18.01 -4.67 -14.43
C ALA A 28 -18.03 -5.20 -15.88
N GLY A 29 -17.30 -4.56 -16.80
CA GLY A 29 -17.16 -5.00 -18.19
C GLY A 29 -16.14 -6.11 -18.42
N MET A 30 -15.30 -6.43 -17.43
CA MET A 30 -14.25 -7.45 -17.54
C MET A 30 -14.70 -8.88 -17.21
N GLY A 31 -15.98 -9.08 -16.80
CA GLY A 31 -16.55 -10.39 -16.48
C GLY A 31 -16.00 -11.02 -15.20
N ASP A 32 -16.45 -12.25 -14.90
CA ASP A 32 -16.18 -13.00 -13.67
C ASP A 32 -14.71 -13.34 -13.39
N ASP A 33 -13.80 -13.11 -14.32
CA ASP A 33 -12.35 -13.35 -14.12
C ASP A 33 -11.69 -12.44 -13.07
N ILE A 34 -12.41 -11.41 -12.60
CA ILE A 34 -11.94 -10.49 -11.54
C ILE A 34 -12.75 -10.66 -10.25
N ALA A 35 -13.89 -11.35 -10.31
CA ALA A 35 -14.67 -11.68 -9.14
C ALA A 35 -13.86 -12.61 -8.22
N GLY A 36 -13.23 -12.06 -7.19
CA GLY A 36 -12.38 -12.78 -6.25
C GLY A 36 -10.94 -12.24 -6.13
N LYS A 37 -10.52 -11.33 -6.98
CA LYS A 37 -9.24 -10.61 -6.80
C LYS A 37 -9.45 -9.44 -5.85
N GLU A 38 -8.89 -9.54 -4.65
CA GLU A 38 -8.92 -8.46 -3.66
C GLU A 38 -8.25 -7.18 -4.19
N ASN A 39 -7.33 -7.29 -5.16
CA ASN A 39 -6.56 -6.19 -5.72
C ASN A 39 -6.56 -6.24 -7.26
N PHE A 40 -6.62 -5.09 -7.91
CA PHE A 40 -6.62 -5.00 -9.36
C PHE A 40 -5.77 -3.83 -9.89
N TYR A 41 -5.40 -3.89 -11.17
CA TYR A 41 -4.62 -2.84 -11.80
C TYR A 41 -5.51 -1.66 -12.23
N PHE A 42 -4.91 -0.46 -12.21
CA PHE A 42 -5.59 0.74 -12.67
C PHE A 42 -5.94 0.63 -14.17
N PRO A 43 -7.22 0.80 -14.56
CA PRO A 43 -7.65 0.65 -15.93
C PRO A 43 -7.04 1.71 -16.85
N ALA A 44 -6.49 1.28 -17.99
CA ALA A 44 -5.89 2.21 -18.95
C ALA A 44 -6.88 3.23 -19.52
N LYS A 45 -8.15 2.86 -19.65
CA LYS A 45 -9.24 3.74 -20.14
C LYS A 45 -9.52 4.91 -19.20
N CYS A 46 -9.32 4.73 -17.90
CA CYS A 46 -9.56 5.77 -16.89
C CYS A 46 -8.37 6.74 -16.73
N ARG A 47 -7.34 6.62 -17.59
CA ARG A 47 -6.13 7.43 -17.50
C ARG A 47 -6.40 8.92 -17.67
N SER A 48 -7.18 9.30 -18.67
CA SER A 48 -7.53 10.71 -18.95
C SER A 48 -8.31 11.33 -17.81
N SER A 49 -9.23 10.59 -17.20
CA SER A 49 -9.99 11.06 -16.02
C SER A 49 -9.08 11.24 -14.80
N LEU A 50 -8.13 10.33 -14.58
CA LEU A 50 -7.14 10.48 -13.52
C LEU A 50 -6.22 11.69 -13.77
N GLU A 51 -5.80 11.95 -15.01
CA GLU A 51 -5.01 13.14 -15.40
C GLU A 51 -5.79 14.42 -15.11
N GLN A 52 -7.09 14.46 -15.42
CA GLN A 52 -7.96 15.59 -15.14
C GLN A 52 -8.14 15.82 -13.63
N VAL A 53 -8.43 14.76 -12.86
CA VAL A 53 -8.55 14.84 -11.39
C VAL A 53 -7.26 15.35 -10.78
N ARG A 54 -6.11 14.82 -11.18
CA ARG A 54 -4.80 15.26 -10.71
C ARG A 54 -4.52 16.72 -11.05
N GLY A 55 -4.80 17.13 -12.29
CA GLY A 55 -4.63 18.53 -12.73
C GLY A 55 -5.46 19.50 -11.92
N ASN A 56 -6.73 19.16 -11.68
CA ASN A 56 -7.64 19.95 -10.85
C ASN A 56 -7.15 20.02 -9.39
N LEU A 57 -6.65 18.89 -8.85
CA LEU A 57 -6.09 18.83 -7.50
C LEU A 57 -4.84 19.70 -7.37
N SER A 58 -3.94 19.70 -8.35
CA SER A 58 -2.76 20.58 -8.40
C SER A 58 -3.14 22.07 -8.42
N LEU A 59 -4.18 22.44 -9.17
CA LEU A 59 -4.69 23.82 -9.17
C LEU A 59 -5.32 24.19 -7.83
N MET A 60 -6.05 23.27 -7.21
CA MET A 60 -6.65 23.46 -5.90
C MET A 60 -5.59 23.64 -4.81
N LEU A 61 -4.52 22.85 -4.82
CA LEU A 61 -3.39 22.96 -3.89
C LEU A 61 -2.75 24.36 -3.94
N LYS A 62 -2.54 24.92 -5.14
CA LYS A 62 -2.01 26.29 -5.29
C LYS A 62 -2.90 27.37 -4.64
N ARG A 63 -4.22 27.18 -4.66
CA ARG A 63 -5.19 28.10 -4.05
C ARG A 63 -5.30 27.93 -2.53
N LEU A 64 -5.12 26.69 -2.05
CA LEU A 64 -5.25 26.35 -0.63
C LEU A 64 -3.98 26.59 0.17
N ALA A 65 -2.84 26.84 -0.48
CA ALA A 65 -1.57 27.10 0.19
C ALA A 65 -1.72 28.24 1.22
N GLY A 66 -1.39 27.97 2.47
CA GLY A 66 -1.53 28.92 3.59
C GLY A 66 -2.98 29.19 4.07
N ASN A 67 -4.00 28.64 3.41
CA ASN A 67 -5.42 28.91 3.71
C ASN A 67 -6.15 27.74 4.38
N VAL A 68 -5.49 26.61 4.54
CA VAL A 68 -6.04 25.41 5.20
C VAL A 68 -5.06 24.88 6.25
N PRO A 69 -5.51 24.12 7.24
CA PRO A 69 -4.62 23.43 8.18
C PRO A 69 -3.57 22.61 7.45
N TYR A 70 -2.34 22.64 7.96
CA TYR A 70 -1.19 21.93 7.35
C TYR A 70 -1.45 20.47 7.08
N TRP A 71 -2.12 19.76 7.98
CA TRP A 71 -2.42 18.32 7.82
C TRP A 71 -3.37 18.03 6.65
N ILE A 72 -4.34 18.94 6.36
CA ILE A 72 -5.20 18.83 5.18
C ILE A 72 -4.37 19.03 3.91
N PHE A 73 -3.55 20.08 3.90
CA PHE A 73 -2.70 20.41 2.75
C PHE A 73 -1.78 19.23 2.42
N ARG A 74 -1.10 18.66 3.42
CA ARG A 74 -0.23 17.49 3.25
C ARG A 74 -0.96 16.29 2.69
N ARG A 75 -2.17 16.01 3.17
CA ARG A 75 -2.99 14.88 2.63
C ARG A 75 -3.34 15.08 1.16
N LEU A 76 -3.64 16.29 0.74
CA LEU A 76 -3.92 16.59 -0.66
C LEU A 76 -2.66 16.50 -1.53
N GLU A 77 -1.50 16.93 -1.02
CA GLU A 77 -0.21 16.75 -1.69
C GLU A 77 0.14 15.27 -1.88
N GLU A 78 0.02 14.46 -0.83
CA GLU A 78 0.25 13.01 -0.88
C GLU A 78 -0.65 12.32 -1.91
N MET A 79 -1.89 12.77 -2.01
CA MET A 79 -2.85 12.26 -3.00
C MET A 79 -2.46 12.67 -4.43
N GLU A 80 -2.05 13.92 -4.65
CA GLU A 80 -1.59 14.40 -5.95
C GLU A 80 -0.34 13.64 -6.42
N GLU A 81 0.59 13.40 -5.50
CA GLU A 81 1.81 12.63 -5.74
C GLU A 81 1.49 11.16 -6.08
N LEU A 82 0.59 10.53 -5.32
CA LEU A 82 0.12 9.17 -5.57
C LEU A 82 -0.47 9.02 -6.98
N PHE A 83 -1.33 9.92 -7.41
CA PHE A 83 -1.87 9.93 -8.77
C PHE A 83 -0.79 10.11 -9.82
N GLY A 84 0.23 10.91 -9.51
CA GLY A 84 1.41 11.06 -10.34
C GLY A 84 2.14 9.74 -10.58
N TRP A 85 2.29 8.90 -9.55
CA TRP A 85 2.91 7.57 -9.66
C TRP A 85 2.08 6.64 -10.56
N PHE A 86 0.77 6.62 -10.42
CA PHE A 86 -0.12 5.83 -11.29
C PHE A 86 -0.03 6.27 -12.74
N LEU A 87 -0.02 7.57 -13.01
CA LEU A 87 0.06 8.11 -14.36
C LEU A 87 1.42 7.84 -15.03
N LYS A 88 2.50 7.90 -14.26
CA LYS A 88 3.87 7.63 -14.73
C LYS A 88 4.18 6.12 -14.77
N LYS A 89 3.35 5.27 -14.16
CA LYS A 89 3.64 3.85 -13.93
C LYS A 89 4.98 3.69 -13.21
N ASP A 90 5.17 4.41 -12.12
CA ASP A 90 6.44 4.47 -11.40
C ASP A 90 6.85 3.08 -10.90
N THR A 91 7.93 2.55 -11.45
CA THR A 91 8.40 1.18 -11.18
C THR A 91 9.00 0.98 -9.79
N ARG A 92 9.24 2.06 -9.04
CA ARG A 92 9.68 2.00 -7.63
C ARG A 92 8.58 1.48 -6.70
N TYR A 93 7.34 1.50 -7.18
CA TYR A 93 6.16 1.07 -6.43
C TYR A 93 5.44 -0.10 -7.10
N VAL A 94 4.79 -0.92 -6.32
CA VAL A 94 3.70 -1.78 -6.77
C VAL A 94 2.42 -0.96 -6.62
N LEU A 95 1.80 -0.63 -7.76
CA LEU A 95 0.61 0.21 -7.84
C LEU A 95 -0.59 -0.66 -8.14
N PHE A 96 -1.61 -0.60 -7.29
CA PHE A 96 -2.84 -1.36 -7.47
C PHE A 96 -4.03 -0.63 -6.84
N LEU A 97 -5.22 -1.05 -7.20
CA LEU A 97 -6.47 -0.60 -6.59
C LEU A 97 -7.01 -1.70 -5.69
N GLN A 98 -7.58 -1.31 -4.56
CA GLN A 98 -8.26 -2.19 -3.63
C GLN A 98 -9.66 -1.66 -3.38
N PRO A 99 -10.73 -2.46 -3.48
CA PRO A 99 -12.07 -2.01 -3.13
C PRO A 99 -12.17 -1.79 -1.62
N ASP A 100 -12.79 -0.69 -1.21
CA ASP A 100 -13.17 -0.48 0.19
C ASP A 100 -14.45 -1.27 0.55
N GLY A 101 -14.92 -1.15 1.79
CA GLY A 101 -16.15 -1.82 2.25
C GLY A 101 -17.43 -1.43 1.51
N ARG A 102 -17.40 -0.39 0.67
CA ARG A 102 -18.50 0.05 -0.21
C ARG A 102 -18.26 -0.31 -1.68
N GLY A 103 -17.12 -0.93 -1.97
CA GLY A 103 -16.68 -1.24 -3.33
C GLY A 103 -16.08 -0.03 -4.06
N ASP A 104 -15.74 1.06 -3.36
CA ASP A 104 -15.02 2.19 -3.96
C ASP A 104 -13.54 1.86 -4.14
N PRO A 105 -12.92 2.24 -5.29
CA PRO A 105 -11.53 1.96 -5.54
C PRO A 105 -10.61 2.84 -4.66
N VAL A 106 -9.80 2.21 -3.85
CA VAL A 106 -8.74 2.85 -3.06
C VAL A 106 -7.42 2.68 -3.80
N PHE A 107 -6.74 3.78 -4.06
CA PHE A 107 -5.43 3.79 -4.71
C PHE A 107 -4.35 3.39 -3.71
N MET A 108 -3.60 2.34 -4.04
CA MET A 108 -2.56 1.78 -3.20
C MET A 108 -1.20 1.82 -3.89
N ALA A 109 -0.17 2.24 -3.17
CA ALA A 109 1.21 2.21 -3.61
C ALA A 109 2.09 1.56 -2.53
N VAL A 110 2.74 0.47 -2.86
CA VAL A 110 3.68 -0.21 -1.97
C VAL A 110 5.09 -0.08 -2.55
N SER A 111 5.99 0.50 -1.77
CA SER A 111 7.39 0.64 -2.19
C SER A 111 8.04 -0.72 -2.40
N ARG A 112 8.78 -0.89 -3.50
CA ARG A 112 9.65 -2.05 -3.73
C ARG A 112 10.96 -1.99 -2.92
N GLU A 113 11.29 -0.81 -2.41
CA GLU A 113 12.51 -0.54 -1.64
C GLU A 113 12.26 -0.49 -0.13
N ILE A 114 11.34 -1.34 0.37
CA ILE A 114 11.03 -1.40 1.82
C ILE A 114 12.28 -1.54 2.70
N PRO A 115 13.26 -2.40 2.36
CA PRO A 115 14.47 -2.53 3.17
C PRO A 115 15.24 -1.21 3.31
N ARG A 116 15.37 -0.46 2.21
CA ARG A 116 16.04 0.84 2.21
C ARG A 116 15.24 1.87 3.01
N PHE A 117 13.93 1.91 2.79
CA PHE A 117 13.05 2.82 3.54
C PHE A 117 13.12 2.58 5.05
N LEU A 118 13.09 1.32 5.49
CA LEU A 118 13.23 0.96 6.91
C LEU A 118 14.62 1.33 7.44
N HIS A 119 15.67 1.11 6.64
CA HIS A 119 17.02 1.50 7.00
C HIS A 119 17.09 3.01 7.29
N ASP A 120 16.68 3.84 6.35
CA ASP A 120 16.83 5.30 6.40
C ASP A 120 15.87 5.95 7.41
N SER A 121 14.65 5.42 7.55
CA SER A 121 13.62 6.02 8.39
C SER A 121 13.61 5.52 9.83
N LEU A 122 14.10 4.30 10.09
CA LEU A 122 13.99 3.65 11.39
C LEU A 122 15.38 3.33 11.98
N TRP A 123 16.21 2.55 11.25
CA TRP A 123 17.45 2.03 11.82
C TRP A 123 18.58 3.07 11.92
N ASP A 124 18.62 4.03 11.00
CA ASP A 124 19.64 5.10 11.04
C ASP A 124 19.38 6.14 12.12
N ARG A 125 18.17 6.21 12.64
CA ARG A 125 17.84 7.12 13.74
C ARG A 125 18.40 6.68 15.10
N GLY A 126 18.97 5.49 15.18
CA GLY A 126 19.65 5.00 16.39
C GLY A 126 18.73 4.62 17.54
N PHE A 127 17.43 4.51 17.33
CA PHE A 127 16.51 4.05 18.36
C PHE A 127 16.69 2.56 18.65
N PRO A 128 16.75 2.14 19.92
CA PRO A 128 16.73 0.73 20.27
C PRO A 128 15.39 0.11 19.83
N SER A 129 15.47 -1.00 19.09
CA SER A 129 14.30 -1.66 18.52
C SER A 129 14.38 -3.16 18.72
N ILE A 130 13.26 -3.80 19.00
CA ILE A 130 13.15 -5.24 19.16
C ILE A 130 12.16 -5.75 18.11
N LEU A 131 12.62 -6.66 17.24
CA LEU A 131 11.78 -7.40 16.33
C LEU A 131 11.53 -8.78 16.90
N THR A 132 10.27 -9.17 17.03
CA THR A 132 9.88 -10.49 17.53
C THR A 132 8.81 -11.12 16.64
N SER A 133 8.99 -12.38 16.28
CA SER A 133 8.02 -13.19 15.56
C SER A 133 8.47 -14.65 15.58
N GLY A 134 7.54 -15.59 15.49
CA GLY A 134 7.83 -17.01 15.31
C GLY A 134 8.49 -17.38 13.97
N THR A 135 8.53 -16.44 13.00
CA THR A 135 8.99 -16.68 11.62
C THR A 135 10.20 -15.83 11.21
N LEU A 136 10.85 -15.12 12.14
CA LEU A 136 12.05 -14.31 11.82
C LEU A 136 13.24 -15.18 11.40
N LYS A 137 13.38 -16.35 12.01
CA LYS A 137 14.37 -17.35 11.62
C LYS A 137 13.78 -18.27 10.55
N ALA A 138 14.45 -18.36 9.40
CA ALA A 138 14.06 -19.28 8.33
C ALA A 138 15.32 -20.00 7.81
N GLY A 139 15.26 -21.33 7.73
CA GLY A 139 16.39 -22.14 7.25
C GLY A 139 17.68 -21.86 8.02
N ASN A 140 18.67 -21.29 7.33
CA ASN A 140 20.02 -21.06 7.87
C ASN A 140 20.16 -19.82 8.78
N GLY A 141 19.07 -19.30 9.34
CA GLY A 141 19.15 -18.20 10.30
C GLY A 141 18.33 -16.96 9.91
N PHE A 142 18.85 -15.77 10.21
CA PHE A 142 18.14 -14.49 10.08
C PHE A 142 18.49 -13.72 8.79
N VAL A 143 19.25 -14.30 7.88
CA VAL A 143 19.74 -13.61 6.66
C VAL A 143 18.58 -12.98 5.88
N ARG A 144 17.54 -13.75 5.58
CA ARG A 144 16.36 -13.26 4.87
C ARG A 144 15.67 -12.10 5.60
N THR A 145 15.49 -12.23 6.90
CA THR A 145 14.87 -11.17 7.73
C THR A 145 15.72 -9.90 7.69
N ARG A 146 17.03 -10.01 7.83
CA ARG A 146 17.94 -8.85 7.73
C ARG A 146 17.86 -8.16 6.38
N GLN A 147 17.79 -8.93 5.29
CA GLN A 147 17.62 -8.40 3.93
C GLN A 147 16.29 -7.66 3.78
N MET A 148 15.19 -8.29 4.18
CA MET A 148 13.84 -7.75 4.03
C MET A 148 13.58 -6.53 4.93
N THR A 149 14.28 -6.42 6.04
CA THR A 149 14.13 -5.29 6.98
C THR A 149 15.19 -4.21 6.84
N GLY A 150 16.16 -4.35 5.93
CA GLY A 150 17.24 -3.37 5.73
C GLY A 150 18.32 -3.39 6.81
N LEU A 151 18.43 -4.47 7.59
CA LEU A 151 19.42 -4.66 8.65
C LEU A 151 20.69 -5.38 8.17
N GLU A 152 20.79 -5.69 6.90
CA GLU A 152 21.87 -6.51 6.34
C GLU A 152 23.27 -5.97 6.66
N LYS A 153 23.43 -4.64 6.61
CA LYS A 153 24.73 -3.96 6.82
C LYS A 153 24.92 -3.43 8.27
N LYS A 154 23.97 -3.68 9.16
CA LYS A 154 24.07 -3.17 10.55
C LYS A 154 24.84 -4.13 11.45
N SER A 155 25.98 -3.65 12.01
CA SER A 155 26.85 -4.43 12.90
C SER A 155 26.28 -4.62 14.32
N ARG A 156 25.33 -3.78 14.75
CA ARG A 156 24.76 -3.81 16.10
C ARG A 156 23.48 -4.63 16.24
N VAL A 157 23.26 -5.58 15.35
CA VAL A 157 22.08 -6.48 15.43
C VAL A 157 22.46 -7.70 16.27
N ARG A 158 21.66 -7.96 17.31
CA ARG A 158 21.73 -9.20 18.08
C ARG A 158 20.58 -10.11 17.67
N GLU A 159 20.88 -11.36 17.45
CA GLU A 159 19.91 -12.39 17.06
C GLU A 159 19.75 -13.37 18.22
N CYS A 160 18.51 -13.69 18.57
CA CYS A 160 18.19 -14.64 19.61
C CYS A 160 17.08 -15.56 19.15
N VAL A 161 17.18 -16.83 19.49
CA VAL A 161 16.15 -17.83 19.25
C VAL A 161 15.71 -18.36 20.60
N ALA A 162 14.43 -18.21 20.91
CA ALA A 162 13.81 -18.93 22.02
C ALA A 162 13.26 -20.25 21.48
N GLU A 163 13.51 -21.33 22.22
CA GLU A 163 12.91 -22.62 21.88
C GLU A 163 11.39 -22.60 22.11
N SER A 164 10.67 -23.37 21.31
CA SER A 164 9.23 -23.51 21.48
C SER A 164 8.94 -24.23 22.80
N PRO A 165 8.03 -23.73 23.64
CA PRO A 165 7.59 -24.44 24.83
C PRO A 165 6.72 -25.66 24.51
N PHE A 166 6.33 -25.82 23.24
CA PHE A 166 5.47 -26.93 22.80
C PHE A 166 6.29 -28.07 22.23
N CYS A 167 6.07 -29.28 22.75
CA CYS A 167 6.63 -30.52 22.20
C CYS A 167 5.78 -30.98 21.01
N TYR A 168 6.08 -30.48 19.81
CA TYR A 168 5.32 -30.81 18.60
C TYR A 168 5.39 -32.29 18.25
N ARG A 169 6.47 -32.98 18.60
CA ARG A 169 6.63 -34.42 18.35
C ARG A 169 5.59 -35.25 19.09
N GLU A 170 5.17 -34.81 20.26
CA GLU A 170 4.21 -35.51 21.11
C GLU A 170 2.77 -34.98 20.94
N ASN A 171 2.63 -33.68 20.64
CA ASN A 171 1.34 -33.00 20.66
C ASN A 171 0.84 -32.60 19.27
N CYS A 172 1.51 -33.03 18.19
CA CYS A 172 1.11 -32.68 16.82
C CYS A 172 1.05 -33.96 15.96
N LEU A 173 -0.10 -34.20 15.31
CA LEU A 173 -0.28 -35.20 14.31
C LEU A 173 -0.40 -34.54 12.93
N LEU A 174 0.57 -34.76 12.06
CA LEU A 174 0.49 -34.38 10.66
C LEU A 174 -0.09 -35.52 9.84
N TYR A 175 -1.31 -35.33 9.30
CA TYR A 175 -1.93 -36.27 8.38
C TYR A 175 -1.81 -35.72 6.94
N ILE A 176 -1.13 -36.48 6.06
CA ILE A 176 -1.01 -36.15 4.63
C ILE A 176 -1.77 -37.26 3.88
N PRO A 177 -2.96 -36.98 3.31
CA PRO A 177 -3.68 -37.98 2.52
C PRO A 177 -2.96 -38.23 1.18
N GLU A 178 -2.81 -39.52 0.82
CA GLU A 178 -2.12 -39.95 -0.41
C GLU A 178 -2.87 -39.57 -1.71
N ASN A 179 -4.18 -39.29 -1.62
CA ASN A 179 -5.07 -39.09 -2.77
C ASN A 179 -5.60 -37.66 -2.91
N LEU A 180 -4.82 -36.64 -2.56
CA LEU A 180 -5.16 -35.25 -2.87
C LEU A 180 -5.07 -35.02 -4.38
N LYS A 181 -6.24 -34.93 -5.05
CA LYS A 181 -6.28 -34.39 -6.42
C LYS A 181 -5.91 -32.94 -6.35
N ALA A 182 -4.88 -32.54 -7.11
CA ALA A 182 -4.57 -31.14 -7.33
C ALA A 182 -5.81 -30.46 -7.96
N THR A 183 -6.38 -29.48 -7.27
CA THR A 183 -7.43 -28.58 -7.78
C THR A 183 -6.81 -27.42 -8.52
#